data_623823608d3b28e47d10d36a0ef40192
#
_entry.id   623823608d3b28e47d10d36a0ef40192
#
_cell.length_a   1.000
_cell.length_b   1.000
_cell.length_c   1.000
_cell.angle_alpha   90.00
_cell.angle_beta   90.00
_cell.angle_gamma   90.00
#
_symmetry.space_group_name_H-M   'P 1'
#
loop_
_entity.id
_entity.type
_entity.pdbx_description
1 polymer ?
#
loop_
_entity_poly.entity_id
_entity_poly.type
_entity_poly.pdbx_seq_one_letter_code
_entity_poly.pdbx_strand_id
1 'polypeptide(L)'
;YRTDDALATSTDNRYAAKYGVFDTAAEKEAAAPVIEALKSAGWEFACNGYDGTTYGSDEEAVSADLTKWNESVGTLVGNTTILLFPSGTDSRGWKAYDESDPVYQILKKQGFLYYGSMDISGTKTQLTEQYLRCSYMNVDGYRMYQDLYKDAGRFTGILDFQEIYDSKRPMAANETDTQATGGEDEK
;
A
#
# COMPACT_ATOMS: atom_id res chain seq x y z
N TYR A 1 7.88 -0.49 -5.61
CA TYR A 1 8.93 0.41 -6.08
C TYR A 1 9.09 1.55 -5.08
N ARG A 2 10.28 1.72 -4.54
CA ARG A 2 10.62 2.84 -3.66
C ARG A 2 11.77 3.62 -4.30
N THR A 3 11.63 4.92 -4.32
CA THR A 3 12.68 5.83 -4.78
C THR A 3 13.71 6.07 -3.68
N ASP A 4 14.86 6.62 -4.06
CA ASP A 4 15.92 7.02 -3.13
C ASP A 4 15.40 7.94 -2.03
N ASP A 5 14.56 8.91 -2.38
CA ASP A 5 14.00 9.85 -1.42
C ASP A 5 13.11 9.14 -0.40
N ALA A 6 12.26 8.20 -0.85
CA ALA A 6 11.41 7.42 0.02
C ALA A 6 12.21 6.49 0.95
N LEU A 7 13.35 5.96 0.48
CA LEU A 7 14.25 5.15 1.30
C LEU A 7 15.06 6.01 2.26
N ALA A 8 15.51 7.17 1.84
CA ALA A 8 16.27 8.10 2.68
C ALA A 8 15.44 8.65 3.85
N THR A 9 14.15 8.84 3.67
CA THR A 9 13.22 9.31 4.70
C THR A 9 12.64 8.17 5.56
N SER A 10 12.77 6.91 5.12
CA SER A 10 12.31 5.75 5.89
C SER A 10 13.19 5.53 7.11
N THR A 11 12.57 5.30 8.26
CA THR A 11 13.28 4.84 9.46
C THR A 11 13.86 3.44 9.29
N ASP A 12 13.46 2.74 8.24
CA ASP A 12 13.90 1.40 7.91
C ASP A 12 14.66 1.37 6.58
N ASN A 13 15.93 1.75 6.61
CA ASN A 13 16.84 1.67 5.47
C ASN A 13 17.49 0.30 5.27
N ARG A 14 17.03 -0.75 5.99
CA ARG A 14 17.51 -2.13 5.79
C ARG A 14 17.33 -2.60 4.35
N TYR A 15 16.27 -2.16 3.69
CA TYR A 15 16.04 -2.46 2.27
C TYR A 15 17.06 -1.78 1.36
N ALA A 16 17.37 -0.51 1.60
CA ALA A 16 18.38 0.20 0.84
C ALA A 16 19.76 -0.44 0.98
N ALA A 17 20.14 -0.83 2.21
CA ALA A 17 21.41 -1.50 2.47
C ALA A 17 21.52 -2.89 1.79
N LYS A 18 20.40 -3.62 1.67
CA LYS A 18 20.38 -4.98 1.12
C LYS A 18 20.17 -5.03 -0.38
N TYR A 19 19.34 -4.16 -0.93
CA TYR A 19 18.87 -4.23 -2.32
C TYR A 19 19.33 -3.05 -3.18
N GLY A 20 20.05 -2.09 -2.59
CA GLY A 20 20.50 -0.88 -3.27
C GLY A 20 19.40 0.17 -3.41
N VAL A 21 19.69 1.17 -4.15
CA VAL A 21 18.87 2.34 -4.36
C VAL A 21 18.16 2.21 -5.71
N PHE A 22 16.87 2.40 -5.79
CA PHE A 22 16.03 2.03 -6.92
C PHE A 22 15.41 3.25 -7.61
N ASP A 23 16.20 4.13 -8.17
CA ASP A 23 15.68 5.24 -8.99
C ASP A 23 16.61 5.66 -10.14
N THR A 24 17.53 4.80 -10.53
CA THR A 24 18.37 5.06 -11.68
C THR A 24 17.63 4.73 -12.97
N ALA A 25 18.02 5.38 -14.07
CA ALA A 25 17.48 5.06 -15.40
C ALA A 25 17.69 3.58 -15.76
N ALA A 26 18.80 2.99 -15.33
CA ALA A 26 19.10 1.57 -15.57
C ALA A 26 18.13 0.64 -14.81
N GLU A 27 17.72 1.00 -13.60
CA GLU A 27 16.77 0.22 -12.82
C GLU A 27 15.34 0.35 -13.36
N LYS A 28 14.97 1.54 -13.84
CA LYS A 28 13.72 1.75 -14.56
C LYS A 28 13.68 0.91 -15.84
N GLU A 29 14.75 0.89 -16.60
CA GLU A 29 14.87 0.05 -17.79
C GLU A 29 14.79 -1.44 -17.45
N ALA A 30 15.43 -1.88 -16.38
CA ALA A 30 15.36 -3.27 -15.91
C ALA A 30 13.98 -3.67 -15.39
N ALA A 31 13.21 -2.74 -14.82
CA ALA A 31 11.85 -2.98 -14.33
C ALA A 31 10.82 -3.08 -15.47
N ALA A 32 11.03 -2.41 -16.59
CA ALA A 32 10.07 -2.33 -17.69
C ALA A 32 9.61 -3.70 -18.21
N PRO A 33 10.50 -4.69 -18.49
CA PRO A 33 10.07 -6.01 -18.94
C PRO A 33 9.18 -6.74 -17.93
N VAL A 34 9.44 -6.57 -16.63
CA VAL A 34 8.66 -7.18 -15.56
C VAL A 34 7.26 -6.57 -15.53
N ILE A 35 7.16 -5.24 -15.65
CA ILE A 35 5.87 -4.53 -15.69
C ILE A 35 5.06 -4.98 -16.90
N GLU A 36 5.68 -5.07 -18.07
CA GLU A 36 4.99 -5.54 -19.29
C GLU A 36 4.56 -7.01 -19.19
N ALA A 37 5.35 -7.86 -18.58
CA ALA A 37 4.98 -9.26 -18.31
C ALA A 37 3.77 -9.35 -17.38
N LEU A 38 3.73 -8.54 -16.32
CA LEU A 38 2.58 -8.48 -15.40
C LEU A 38 1.32 -7.98 -16.12
N LYS A 39 1.42 -6.90 -16.89
CA LYS A 39 0.29 -6.40 -17.69
C LYS A 39 -0.23 -7.46 -18.67
N SER A 40 0.68 -8.14 -19.38
CA SER A 40 0.34 -9.21 -20.31
C SER A 40 -0.33 -10.40 -19.63
N ALA A 41 -0.06 -10.62 -18.36
CA ALA A 41 -0.72 -11.62 -17.52
C ALA A 41 -2.05 -11.14 -16.90
N GLY A 42 -2.52 -9.93 -17.24
CA GLY A 42 -3.77 -9.37 -16.75
C GLY A 42 -3.70 -8.66 -15.39
N TRP A 43 -2.50 -8.34 -14.91
CA TRP A 43 -2.34 -7.55 -13.69
C TRP A 43 -2.59 -6.07 -13.97
N GLU A 44 -3.25 -5.42 -13.03
CA GLU A 44 -3.46 -3.98 -13.01
C GLU A 44 -2.58 -3.32 -11.94
N PHE A 45 -2.17 -2.08 -12.20
CA PHE A 45 -1.38 -1.30 -11.27
C PHE A 45 -2.25 -0.21 -10.65
N ALA A 46 -2.06 -0.01 -9.35
CA ALA A 46 -2.73 1.04 -8.59
C ALA A 46 -1.72 2.11 -8.14
N CYS A 47 -2.17 3.36 -8.05
CA CYS A 47 -1.43 4.42 -7.38
C CYS A 47 -1.61 4.27 -5.87
N ASN A 48 -0.52 4.34 -5.11
CA ASN A 48 -0.55 4.42 -3.65
C ASN A 48 0.29 5.61 -3.14
N GLY A 49 0.30 6.70 -3.94
CA GLY A 49 1.19 7.84 -3.71
C GLY A 49 2.65 7.52 -3.96
N TYR A 50 3.51 8.52 -3.77
CA TYR A 50 4.94 8.41 -4.05
C TYR A 50 5.79 8.24 -2.76
N ASP A 51 5.66 9.16 -1.81
CA ASP A 51 6.51 9.22 -0.62
C ASP A 51 5.78 8.89 0.70
N GLY A 52 4.52 8.47 0.62
CA GLY A 52 3.68 8.18 1.79
C GLY A 52 2.94 9.38 2.34
N THR A 53 2.91 10.49 1.60
CA THR A 53 2.06 11.65 1.92
C THR A 53 0.62 11.21 2.15
N THR A 54 0.04 11.62 3.28
CA THR A 54 -1.37 11.34 3.58
C THR A 54 -2.27 12.24 2.75
N TYR A 55 -3.20 11.67 2.00
CA TYR A 55 -4.14 12.43 1.18
C TYR A 55 -5.33 12.95 2.02
N GLY A 56 -5.01 13.85 2.95
CA GLY A 56 -5.99 14.53 3.80
C GLY A 56 -6.55 15.80 3.15
N SER A 57 -6.33 16.95 3.79
CA SER A 57 -6.85 18.26 3.36
C SER A 57 -5.79 19.17 2.74
N ASP A 58 -4.55 18.75 2.64
CA ASP A 58 -3.44 19.52 2.06
C ASP A 58 -3.36 19.28 0.56
N GLU A 59 -3.96 20.17 -0.21
CA GLU A 59 -4.01 20.11 -1.67
C GLU A 59 -2.63 20.18 -2.32
N GLU A 60 -1.75 21.02 -1.79
CA GLU A 60 -0.42 21.23 -2.34
C GLU A 60 0.43 19.98 -2.16
N ALA A 61 0.41 19.38 -0.97
CA ALA A 61 1.10 18.14 -0.70
C ALA A 61 0.59 16.97 -1.57
N VAL A 62 -0.73 16.82 -1.71
CA VAL A 62 -1.34 15.79 -2.57
C VAL A 62 -0.94 15.99 -4.03
N SER A 63 -1.00 17.21 -4.53
CA SER A 63 -0.64 17.54 -5.92
C SER A 63 0.85 17.28 -6.19
N ALA A 64 1.72 17.65 -5.25
CA ALA A 64 3.16 17.42 -5.37
C ALA A 64 3.51 15.92 -5.37
N ASP A 65 2.90 15.15 -4.47
CA ASP A 65 3.09 13.71 -4.38
C ASP A 65 2.63 12.98 -5.65
N LEU A 66 1.45 13.33 -6.17
CA LEU A 66 0.96 12.77 -7.43
C LEU A 66 1.82 13.15 -8.64
N THR A 67 2.37 14.36 -8.66
CA THR A 67 3.30 14.77 -9.70
C THR A 67 4.56 13.88 -9.70
N LYS A 68 5.16 13.69 -8.53
CA LYS A 68 6.31 12.78 -8.37
C LYS A 68 5.96 11.34 -8.74
N TRP A 69 4.78 10.86 -8.32
CA TRP A 69 4.32 9.52 -8.70
C TRP A 69 4.21 9.37 -10.22
N ASN A 70 3.60 10.33 -10.90
CA ASN A 70 3.45 10.30 -12.36
C ASN A 70 4.81 10.28 -13.08
N GLU A 71 5.76 11.12 -12.64
CA GLU A 71 7.08 11.22 -13.24
C GLU A 71 7.96 9.98 -13.01
N SER A 72 7.84 9.37 -11.84
CA SER A 72 8.69 8.25 -11.45
C SER A 72 8.05 6.89 -11.74
N VAL A 73 6.83 6.67 -11.30
CA VAL A 73 6.13 5.38 -11.40
C VAL A 73 5.20 5.35 -12.60
N GLY A 74 4.43 6.41 -12.80
CA GLY A 74 3.46 6.52 -13.89
C GLY A 74 4.10 6.35 -15.27
N THR A 75 5.32 6.84 -15.47
CA THR A 75 6.09 6.64 -16.70
C THR A 75 6.41 5.18 -17.00
N LEU A 76 6.44 4.31 -15.97
CA LEU A 76 6.70 2.87 -16.10
C LEU A 76 5.40 2.08 -16.23
N VAL A 77 4.45 2.33 -15.33
CA VAL A 77 3.22 1.51 -15.27
C VAL A 77 2.11 2.03 -16.18
N GLY A 78 2.23 3.27 -16.65
CA GLY A 78 1.18 3.94 -17.41
C GLY A 78 0.09 4.55 -16.51
N ASN A 79 -0.95 5.07 -17.14
CA ASN A 79 -2.10 5.61 -16.43
C ASN A 79 -2.84 4.51 -15.68
N THR A 80 -3.23 4.80 -14.44
CA THR A 80 -4.12 3.95 -13.65
C THR A 80 -5.37 4.72 -13.24
N THR A 81 -6.48 4.01 -13.17
CA THR A 81 -7.75 4.54 -12.65
C THR A 81 -7.98 4.16 -11.18
N ILE A 82 -7.02 3.46 -10.56
CA ILE A 82 -7.11 2.93 -9.22
C ILE A 82 -6.20 3.71 -8.28
N LEU A 83 -6.78 4.28 -7.24
CA LEU A 83 -6.06 4.87 -6.11
C LEU A 83 -6.29 4.03 -4.86
N LEU A 84 -5.22 3.60 -4.23
CA LEU A 84 -5.22 3.12 -2.85
C LEU A 84 -4.66 4.24 -1.98
N PHE A 85 -5.45 4.78 -1.06
CA PHE A 85 -5.00 5.92 -0.26
C PHE A 85 -3.70 5.61 0.50
N PRO A 86 -2.68 6.46 0.39
CA PRO A 86 -1.48 6.34 1.19
C PRO A 86 -1.82 6.29 2.68
N SER A 87 -1.15 5.44 3.42
CA SER A 87 -1.46 5.17 4.84
C SER A 87 -2.89 4.64 5.09
N GLY A 88 -3.63 4.29 4.04
CA GLY A 88 -4.99 3.78 4.10
C GLY A 88 -6.06 4.80 4.50
N THR A 89 -5.70 6.07 4.65
CA THR A 89 -6.59 7.11 5.17
C THR A 89 -7.23 7.89 4.04
N ASP A 90 -8.54 7.81 3.96
CA ASP A 90 -9.35 8.59 3.02
C ASP A 90 -9.54 10.04 3.46
N SER A 91 -9.50 10.97 2.50
CA SER A 91 -9.62 12.41 2.74
C SER A 91 -10.94 12.84 3.39
N ARG A 92 -12.02 12.09 3.17
CA ARG A 92 -13.38 12.46 3.64
C ARG A 92 -13.93 11.57 4.75
N GLY A 93 -13.15 10.60 5.24
CA GLY A 93 -13.61 9.73 6.32
C GLY A 93 -14.95 9.04 6.02
N TRP A 94 -15.12 8.51 4.79
CA TRP A 94 -16.34 7.85 4.30
C TRP A 94 -17.55 8.76 4.02
N LYS A 95 -17.46 10.07 4.18
CA LYS A 95 -18.43 10.96 3.60
C LYS A 95 -18.33 10.94 2.08
N ALA A 96 -19.44 11.09 1.37
CA ALA A 96 -19.40 11.15 -0.08
C ALA A 96 -18.49 12.29 -0.55
N TYR A 97 -17.77 12.05 -1.64
CA TYR A 97 -17.04 13.12 -2.30
C TYR A 97 -18.02 14.07 -2.98
N ASP A 98 -17.71 15.34 -2.96
CA ASP A 98 -18.47 16.36 -3.67
C ASP A 98 -17.54 17.27 -4.51
N GLU A 99 -18.13 17.98 -5.45
CA GLU A 99 -17.40 18.82 -6.40
C GLU A 99 -16.73 20.05 -5.72
N SER A 100 -17.05 20.35 -4.48
CA SER A 100 -16.38 21.41 -3.71
C SER A 100 -15.16 20.94 -2.94
N ASP A 101 -14.88 19.64 -2.94
CA ASP A 101 -13.72 19.06 -2.28
C ASP A 101 -12.47 19.22 -3.13
N PRO A 102 -11.51 20.06 -2.72
CA PRO A 102 -10.35 20.35 -3.56
C PRO A 102 -9.46 19.13 -3.76
N VAL A 103 -9.26 18.28 -2.73
CA VAL A 103 -8.48 17.04 -2.87
C VAL A 103 -9.17 16.10 -3.85
N TYR A 104 -10.50 15.94 -3.72
CA TYR A 104 -11.23 15.12 -4.70
C TYR A 104 -11.12 15.65 -6.13
N GLN A 105 -11.13 16.96 -6.33
CA GLN A 105 -10.92 17.55 -7.66
C GLN A 105 -9.53 17.20 -8.25
N ILE A 106 -8.49 17.21 -7.42
CA ILE A 106 -7.16 16.79 -7.84
C ILE A 106 -7.17 15.32 -8.25
N LEU A 107 -7.76 14.44 -7.43
CA LEU A 107 -7.84 13.01 -7.69
C LEU A 107 -8.67 12.69 -8.94
N LYS A 108 -9.81 13.37 -9.11
CA LYS A 108 -10.68 13.26 -10.29
C LYS A 108 -9.96 13.70 -11.57
N LYS A 109 -9.19 14.79 -11.50
CA LYS A 109 -8.38 15.28 -12.64
C LYS A 109 -7.28 14.29 -13.04
N GLN A 110 -6.75 13.51 -12.13
CA GLN A 110 -5.81 12.42 -12.42
C GLN A 110 -6.47 11.24 -13.13
N GLY A 111 -7.79 11.16 -13.13
CA GLY A 111 -8.54 10.10 -13.78
C GLY A 111 -8.83 8.89 -12.89
N PHE A 112 -8.70 9.02 -11.58
CA PHE A 112 -9.06 7.93 -10.68
C PHE A 112 -10.58 7.74 -10.65
N LEU A 113 -10.99 6.47 -10.76
CA LEU A 113 -12.37 6.01 -10.71
C LEU A 113 -12.62 5.02 -9.57
N TYR A 114 -11.59 4.37 -9.08
CA TYR A 114 -11.62 3.49 -7.93
C TYR A 114 -10.78 4.05 -6.79
N TYR A 115 -11.36 4.09 -5.60
CA TYR A 115 -10.71 4.58 -4.38
C TYR A 115 -10.74 3.50 -3.31
N GLY A 116 -9.56 3.07 -2.86
CA GLY A 116 -9.41 2.11 -1.77
C GLY A 116 -8.93 2.76 -0.49
N SER A 117 -9.65 2.57 0.61
CA SER A 117 -9.27 3.03 1.93
C SER A 117 -9.14 1.86 2.90
N MET A 118 -8.18 1.91 3.81
CA MET A 118 -8.06 0.89 4.84
C MET A 118 -9.12 1.11 5.93
N ASP A 119 -9.94 0.10 6.19
CA ASP A 119 -10.91 0.12 7.30
C ASP A 119 -11.01 -1.27 7.90
N ILE A 120 -10.63 -1.38 9.16
CA ILE A 120 -10.68 -2.64 9.91
C ILE A 120 -12.02 -2.87 10.61
N SER A 121 -12.94 -1.88 10.58
CA SER A 121 -14.23 -1.97 11.26
C SER A 121 -15.30 -2.67 10.43
N GLY A 122 -14.97 -3.09 9.22
CA GLY A 122 -15.88 -3.78 8.32
C GLY A 122 -15.72 -3.38 6.86
N THR A 123 -16.49 -4.02 6.01
CA THR A 123 -16.52 -3.71 4.57
C THR A 123 -17.47 -2.56 4.30
N LYS A 124 -16.96 -1.54 3.64
CA LYS A 124 -17.74 -0.38 3.19
C LYS A 124 -17.60 -0.21 1.69
N THR A 125 -18.69 0.11 1.02
CA THR A 125 -18.70 0.36 -0.42
C THR A 125 -19.59 1.54 -0.72
N GLN A 126 -19.12 2.45 -1.58
CA GLN A 126 -19.89 3.50 -2.19
C GLN A 126 -19.77 3.39 -3.70
N LEU A 127 -20.87 3.25 -4.38
CA LEU A 127 -20.96 3.28 -5.84
C LEU A 127 -21.75 4.50 -6.26
N THR A 128 -21.16 5.31 -7.12
CA THR A 128 -21.79 6.48 -7.74
C THR A 128 -21.65 6.40 -9.25
N GLU A 129 -22.19 7.36 -9.98
CA GLU A 129 -21.95 7.48 -11.42
C GLU A 129 -20.51 7.88 -11.76
N GLN A 130 -19.76 8.40 -10.79
CA GLN A 130 -18.44 8.97 -11.00
C GLN A 130 -17.30 8.12 -10.42
N TYR A 131 -17.59 7.31 -9.39
CA TYR A 131 -16.56 6.51 -8.74
C TYR A 131 -17.13 5.28 -8.01
N LEU A 132 -16.28 4.29 -7.85
CA LEU A 132 -16.40 3.21 -6.89
C LEU A 132 -15.38 3.41 -5.77
N ARG A 133 -15.82 3.36 -4.52
CA ARG A 133 -14.98 3.45 -3.34
C ARG A 133 -15.23 2.27 -2.43
N CYS A 134 -14.17 1.57 -2.06
CA CYS A 134 -14.25 0.39 -1.21
C CYS A 134 -13.27 0.48 -0.04
N SER A 135 -13.65 -0.11 1.09
CA SER A 135 -12.69 -0.41 2.13
C SER A 135 -11.90 -1.68 1.79
N TYR A 136 -10.67 -1.74 2.25
CA TYR A 136 -9.84 -2.93 2.23
C TYR A 136 -9.18 -3.17 3.58
N MET A 137 -8.78 -4.39 3.82
CA MET A 137 -8.01 -4.79 5.00
C MET A 137 -6.65 -5.33 4.57
N ASN A 138 -5.61 -4.95 5.29
CA ASN A 138 -4.30 -5.54 5.07
C ASN A 138 -4.24 -6.91 5.74
N VAL A 139 -4.04 -7.94 4.93
CA VAL A 139 -3.76 -9.30 5.38
C VAL A 139 -2.26 -9.54 5.21
N ASP A 140 -1.50 -9.42 6.27
CA ASP A 140 -0.06 -9.65 6.28
C ASP A 140 0.33 -10.61 7.41
N GLY A 141 1.54 -11.15 7.34
CA GLY A 141 2.01 -12.16 8.29
C GLY A 141 1.99 -11.68 9.73
N TYR A 142 2.27 -10.39 10.00
CA TYR A 142 2.21 -9.84 11.35
C TYR A 142 0.77 -9.81 11.89
N ARG A 143 -0.20 -9.35 11.09
CA ARG A 143 -1.60 -9.31 11.50
C ARG A 143 -2.20 -10.70 11.65
N MET A 144 -1.83 -11.63 10.75
CA MET A 144 -2.18 -13.05 10.89
C MET A 144 -1.63 -13.64 12.18
N TYR A 145 -0.36 -13.39 12.48
CA TYR A 145 0.25 -13.83 13.73
C TYR A 145 -0.47 -13.27 14.98
N GLN A 146 -0.85 -12.00 14.95
CA GLN A 146 -1.59 -11.36 16.04
C GLN A 146 -2.96 -12.03 16.27
N ASP A 147 -3.68 -12.37 15.21
CA ASP A 147 -4.97 -13.06 15.34
C ASP A 147 -4.81 -14.52 15.78
N LEU A 148 -3.85 -15.25 15.21
CA LEU A 148 -3.64 -16.66 15.52
C LEU A 148 -3.11 -16.91 16.95
N TYR A 149 -2.22 -16.06 17.43
CA TYR A 149 -1.46 -16.33 18.65
C TYR A 149 -1.63 -15.30 19.77
N LYS A 150 -2.26 -14.16 19.50
CA LYS A 150 -2.47 -13.07 20.45
C LYS A 150 -3.93 -12.71 20.65
N ASP A 151 -4.84 -13.46 20.01
CA ASP A 151 -6.29 -13.26 20.08
C ASP A 151 -6.71 -11.78 19.81
N ALA A 152 -6.07 -11.19 18.82
CA ALA A 152 -6.31 -9.79 18.48
C ALA A 152 -7.69 -9.54 17.85
N GLY A 153 -8.32 -10.58 17.30
CA GLY A 153 -9.69 -10.57 16.78
C GLY A 153 -9.90 -9.63 15.58
N ARG A 154 -8.84 -9.25 14.88
CA ARG A 154 -8.88 -8.26 13.79
C ARG A 154 -9.70 -8.73 12.59
N PHE A 155 -9.70 -10.03 12.34
CA PHE A 155 -10.35 -10.65 11.19
C PHE A 155 -11.54 -11.52 11.59
N THR A 156 -11.99 -11.44 12.84
CA THR A 156 -13.12 -12.21 13.35
C THR A 156 -14.36 -12.01 12.47
N GLY A 157 -14.91 -13.13 11.99
CA GLY A 157 -16.08 -13.12 11.09
C GLY A 157 -15.79 -12.75 9.63
N ILE A 158 -14.52 -12.52 9.27
CA ILE A 158 -14.07 -12.17 7.91
C ILE A 158 -13.19 -13.28 7.35
N LEU A 159 -12.16 -13.68 8.11
CA LEU A 159 -11.21 -14.72 7.75
C LEU A 159 -10.99 -15.64 8.95
N ASP A 160 -11.00 -16.95 8.71
CA ASP A 160 -10.53 -17.93 9.69
C ASP A 160 -9.09 -18.34 9.34
N PHE A 161 -8.13 -17.79 10.07
CA PHE A 161 -6.74 -18.11 9.84
C PHE A 161 -6.36 -19.53 10.27
N GLN A 162 -7.14 -20.19 11.12
CA GLN A 162 -6.91 -21.59 11.49
C GLN A 162 -7.16 -22.52 10.30
N GLU A 163 -8.09 -22.16 9.40
CA GLU A 163 -8.37 -22.93 8.18
C GLU A 163 -7.34 -22.70 7.09
N ILE A 164 -6.78 -21.48 6.98
CA ILE A 164 -5.85 -21.10 5.89
C ILE A 164 -4.37 -21.16 6.31
N TYR A 165 -4.08 -21.24 7.61
CA TYR A 165 -2.72 -21.33 8.11
C TYR A 165 -2.16 -22.74 7.94
N ASP A 166 -1.14 -22.89 7.11
CA ASP A 166 -0.37 -24.13 7.01
C ASP A 166 0.78 -24.12 8.02
N SER A 167 0.59 -24.81 9.13
CA SER A 167 1.61 -24.93 10.18
C SER A 167 2.90 -25.65 9.74
N LYS A 168 2.87 -26.32 8.58
CA LYS A 168 4.03 -27.01 8.00
C LYS A 168 4.82 -26.11 7.04
N ARG A 169 4.23 -24.97 6.63
CA ARG A 169 4.94 -24.00 5.80
C ARG A 169 5.97 -23.29 6.64
N PRO A 170 7.28 -23.38 6.31
CA PRO A 170 8.28 -22.63 7.05
C PRO A 170 7.98 -21.14 6.94
N MET A 171 7.88 -20.48 8.09
CA MET A 171 7.83 -19.01 8.13
C MET A 171 9.12 -18.48 7.52
N ALA A 172 9.00 -17.49 6.65
CA ALA A 172 10.17 -16.74 6.23
C ALA A 172 10.81 -16.14 7.48
N ALA A 173 11.99 -16.64 7.85
CA ALA A 173 12.72 -16.11 8.99
C ALA A 173 13.06 -14.64 8.67
N ASN A 174 12.42 -13.71 9.35
CA ASN A 174 12.91 -12.35 9.40
C ASN A 174 14.19 -12.38 10.24
N GLU A 175 15.28 -11.86 9.70
CA GLU A 175 16.57 -11.76 10.40
C GLU A 175 16.46 -11.03 11.76
N THR A 176 15.35 -10.34 12.01
CA THR A 176 15.05 -9.67 13.29
C THR A 176 14.47 -10.59 14.37
N ASP A 177 13.92 -11.74 14.03
CA ASP A 177 13.36 -12.67 15.02
C ASP A 177 14.43 -13.53 15.69
N THR A 178 15.62 -13.62 15.12
CA THR A 178 16.76 -14.34 15.73
C THR A 178 17.40 -13.61 16.90
N GLN A 179 17.08 -12.34 17.14
CA GLN A 179 17.61 -11.60 18.31
C GLN A 179 16.68 -11.60 19.52
N ALA A 180 15.42 -12.02 19.38
CA ALA A 180 14.46 -12.02 20.49
C ALA A 180 14.42 -13.32 21.30
N THR A 181 15.07 -14.40 20.85
CA THR A 181 15.09 -15.69 21.56
C THR A 181 16.38 -16.00 22.30
N GLY A 182 17.29 -15.04 22.39
CA GLY A 182 18.58 -15.18 23.06
C GLY A 182 18.68 -14.53 24.45
N GLY A 183 17.67 -14.68 25.30
CA GLY A 183 17.75 -14.02 26.59
C GLY A 183 16.70 -14.39 27.63
N GLU A 184 16.45 -15.67 27.86
CA GLU A 184 15.86 -16.14 29.12
C GLU A 184 16.10 -17.64 29.27
N ASP A 185 17.30 -17.98 29.68
CA ASP A 185 17.57 -19.19 30.46
C ASP A 185 18.94 -19.01 31.15
N GLU A 186 18.94 -18.28 32.24
CA GLU A 186 19.89 -18.45 33.36
C GLU A 186 19.36 -17.66 34.56
N LYS A 187 18.53 -18.29 35.40
CA LYS A 187 18.66 -18.43 36.84
C LYS A 187 17.51 -19.20 37.47
#